data_832224ed986f82415fb0a2822e875360
#
_entry.id   832224ed986f82415fb0a2822e875360
#
_cell.length_a   1.000
_cell.length_b   1.000
_cell.length_c   1.000
_cell.angle_alpha   90.00
_cell.angle_beta   90.00
_cell.angle_gamma   90.00
#
_symmetry.space_group_name_H-M   'P 1'
#
loop_
_entity.id
_entity.type
_entity.pdbx_description
1 polymer ?
#
loop_
_entity_poly.entity_id
_entity_poly.type
_entity_poly.pdbx_seq_one_letter_code
_entity_poly.pdbx_strand_id
1 'polypeptide(L)'
;ASFEHIPVLLNECLDGLNIDPAGTYLDGTAGGAGHSRQIALRLDGAKGGRLVSLDQDPDAVQTARARLAGLPATVVQINFRYAGQALESLGIEKINGALLDLGVSSHQLDDAARGFSYRADAPLDMRMSQQGETAADLVNTASREEISRILRDYGEEPYAWQIAGHIVEARETAPIETTLQLADIVASAMPPEERRKNCLLYTSPSPRD
;
A
#
# COMPACT_ATOMS: atom_id res chain seq x y z
N ALA A 1 -12.15 15.92 13.54
CA ALA A 1 -12.21 14.60 14.19
C ALA A 1 -10.83 13.95 14.03
N SER A 2 -10.14 13.62 15.14
CA SER A 2 -8.92 12.86 15.09
C SER A 2 -9.27 11.44 14.61
N PHE A 3 -8.78 11.06 13.45
CA PHE A 3 -8.89 9.69 12.96
C PHE A 3 -7.97 8.81 13.82
N GLU A 4 -8.51 8.18 14.86
CA GLU A 4 -7.84 7.08 15.55
C GLU A 4 -8.04 5.81 14.71
N HIS A 5 -7.18 5.62 13.73
CA HIS A 5 -7.10 4.37 13.01
C HIS A 5 -6.45 3.32 13.93
N ILE A 6 -7.24 2.36 14.36
CA ILE A 6 -6.73 1.20 15.11
C ILE A 6 -6.02 0.28 14.11
N PRO A 7 -4.72 -0.04 14.32
CA PRO A 7 -4.00 -0.96 13.44
C PRO A 7 -4.64 -2.35 13.46
N VAL A 8 -4.65 -3.00 12.30
CA VAL A 8 -5.18 -4.36 12.15
C VAL A 8 -4.38 -5.35 12.98
N LEU A 9 -5.07 -6.25 13.72
CA LEU A 9 -4.45 -7.31 14.52
C LEU A 9 -3.30 -6.79 15.41
N LEU A 10 -3.47 -5.59 15.99
CA LEU A 10 -2.39 -4.93 16.73
C LEU A 10 -1.82 -5.81 17.85
N ASN A 11 -2.69 -6.40 18.65
CA ASN A 11 -2.25 -7.20 19.81
C ASN A 11 -1.55 -8.48 19.32
N GLU A 12 -2.10 -9.14 18.34
CA GLU A 12 -1.54 -10.35 17.75
C GLU A 12 -0.16 -10.11 17.12
N CYS A 13 0.00 -8.96 16.44
CA CYS A 13 1.31 -8.55 15.90
C CYS A 13 2.33 -8.30 17.01
N LEU A 14 1.93 -7.62 18.10
CA LEU A 14 2.82 -7.33 19.22
C LEU A 14 3.19 -8.60 20.00
N ASP A 15 2.23 -9.51 20.20
CA ASP A 15 2.46 -10.80 20.84
C ASP A 15 3.37 -11.68 19.98
N GLY A 16 3.13 -11.72 18.66
CA GLY A 16 3.97 -12.47 17.72
C GLY A 16 5.40 -11.95 17.61
N LEU A 17 5.60 -10.63 17.72
CA LEU A 17 6.94 -10.04 17.75
C LEU A 17 7.69 -10.34 19.04
N ASN A 18 6.99 -10.65 20.14
CA ASN A 18 7.58 -10.94 21.46
C ASN A 18 8.72 -9.96 21.82
N ILE A 19 8.37 -8.68 21.92
CA ILE A 19 9.33 -7.57 21.92
C ILE A 19 10.26 -7.61 23.14
N ASP A 20 11.57 -7.79 22.87
CA ASP A 20 12.64 -7.52 23.81
C ASP A 20 12.87 -6.00 23.87
N PRO A 21 12.78 -5.36 25.05
CA PRO A 21 13.03 -3.92 25.17
C PRO A 21 14.40 -3.45 24.68
N ALA A 22 15.41 -4.32 24.66
CA ALA A 22 16.75 -4.03 24.15
C ALA A 22 16.92 -4.42 22.65
N GLY A 23 15.90 -5.00 22.03
CA GLY A 23 15.96 -5.56 20.68
C GLY A 23 15.87 -4.50 19.57
N THR A 24 16.21 -4.91 18.35
CA THR A 24 16.07 -4.11 17.13
C THR A 24 14.94 -4.69 16.28
N TYR A 25 13.99 -3.84 15.91
CA TYR A 25 12.80 -4.24 15.14
C TYR A 25 12.66 -3.41 13.87
N LEU A 26 12.02 -4.00 12.86
CA LEU A 26 11.70 -3.37 11.59
C LEU A 26 10.18 -3.35 11.40
N ASP A 27 9.63 -2.18 11.07
CA ASP A 27 8.30 -2.05 10.47
C ASP A 27 8.50 -1.60 9.02
N GLY A 28 8.22 -2.46 8.05
CA GLY A 28 8.41 -2.18 6.64
C GLY A 28 7.28 -1.40 5.99
N THR A 29 6.20 -1.12 6.74
CA THR A 29 4.94 -0.51 6.28
C THR A 29 4.42 0.48 7.33
N ALA A 30 5.19 1.55 7.57
CA ALA A 30 4.92 2.48 8.66
C ALA A 30 3.51 3.10 8.61
N GLY A 31 3.02 3.46 7.41
CA GLY A 31 1.71 4.06 7.23
C GLY A 31 1.48 5.24 8.19
N GLY A 32 0.36 5.20 8.90
CA GLY A 32 0.06 6.15 9.98
C GLY A 32 0.83 5.92 11.28
N ALA A 33 1.83 5.04 11.30
CA ALA A 33 2.65 4.65 12.45
C ALA A 33 1.87 4.02 13.62
N GLY A 34 0.75 3.39 13.35
CA GLY A 34 -0.04 2.75 14.40
C GLY A 34 0.71 1.59 15.08
N HIS A 35 1.16 0.61 14.29
CA HIS A 35 2.01 -0.50 14.77
C HIS A 35 3.36 0.01 15.26
N SER A 36 4.06 0.81 14.43
CA SER A 36 5.36 1.39 14.76
C SER A 36 5.39 2.03 16.13
N ARG A 37 4.37 2.85 16.46
CA ARG A 37 4.29 3.53 17.75
C ARG A 37 4.16 2.54 18.91
N GLN A 38 3.35 1.51 18.76
CA GLN A 38 3.16 0.52 19.82
C GLN A 38 4.39 -0.38 20.02
N ILE A 39 5.14 -0.66 18.95
CA ILE A 39 6.44 -1.33 19.04
C ILE A 39 7.43 -0.42 19.77
N ALA A 40 7.58 0.84 19.31
CA ALA A 40 8.55 1.78 19.86
C ALA A 40 8.32 2.10 21.35
N LEU A 41 7.06 2.13 21.82
CA LEU A 41 6.72 2.31 23.24
C LEU A 41 7.16 1.14 24.14
N ARG A 42 7.42 -0.03 23.59
CA ARG A 42 7.90 -1.21 24.31
C ARG A 42 9.43 -1.34 24.29
N LEU A 43 10.11 -0.49 23.55
CA LEU A 43 11.56 -0.47 23.45
C LEU A 43 12.19 0.49 24.46
N ASP A 44 13.34 0.12 24.97
CA ASP A 44 14.16 0.92 25.88
C ASP A 44 15.43 1.39 25.13
N GLY A 45 15.43 2.61 24.66
CA GLY A 45 16.56 3.18 23.96
C GLY A 45 17.84 3.25 24.77
N ALA A 46 17.74 3.37 26.12
CA ALA A 46 18.90 3.37 27.00
C ALA A 46 19.58 1.98 27.07
N LYS A 47 18.82 0.92 26.78
CA LYS A 47 19.33 -0.47 26.66
C LYS A 47 19.70 -0.87 25.24
N GLY A 48 19.60 0.05 24.28
CA GLY A 48 19.91 -0.22 22.87
C GLY A 48 18.69 -0.64 22.04
N GLY A 49 17.48 -0.67 22.63
CA GLY A 49 16.25 -0.96 21.92
C GLY A 49 15.97 0.09 20.85
N ARG A 50 15.64 -0.34 19.64
CA ARG A 50 15.38 0.57 18.52
C ARG A 50 14.42 -0.02 17.49
N LEU A 51 13.64 0.86 16.86
CA LEU A 51 12.77 0.56 15.73
C LEU A 51 13.26 1.25 14.48
N VAL A 52 13.27 0.56 13.36
CA VAL A 52 13.37 1.16 12.02
C VAL A 52 12.02 1.03 11.35
N SER A 53 11.41 2.17 10.99
CA SER A 53 10.13 2.22 10.28
C SER A 53 10.35 2.69 8.86
N LEU A 54 9.88 1.93 7.89
CA LEU A 54 10.02 2.22 6.48
C LEU A 54 8.64 2.51 5.87
N ASP A 55 8.61 3.47 4.97
CA ASP A 55 7.49 3.63 4.03
C ASP A 55 8.01 4.28 2.74
N GLN A 56 7.39 3.97 1.62
CA GLN A 56 7.69 4.63 0.35
C GLN A 56 6.84 5.89 0.12
N ASP A 57 5.70 6.00 0.82
CA ASP A 57 4.79 7.14 0.71
C ASP A 57 5.30 8.32 1.54
N PRO A 58 5.59 9.49 0.93
CA PRO A 58 6.07 10.66 1.65
C PRO A 58 5.09 11.15 2.73
N ASP A 59 3.76 11.01 2.53
CA ASP A 59 2.74 11.43 3.49
C ASP A 59 2.75 10.53 4.73
N ALA A 60 2.91 9.22 4.52
CA ALA A 60 3.09 8.25 5.59
C ALA A 60 4.37 8.54 6.39
N VAL A 61 5.49 8.79 5.70
CA VAL A 61 6.78 9.13 6.34
C VAL A 61 6.67 10.39 7.19
N GLN A 62 6.02 11.44 6.69
CA GLN A 62 5.83 12.67 7.46
C GLN A 62 4.99 12.40 8.73
N THR A 63 3.90 11.66 8.60
CA THR A 63 3.04 11.29 9.71
C THR A 63 3.78 10.41 10.73
N ALA A 64 4.53 9.41 10.26
CA ALA A 64 5.30 8.52 11.11
C ALA A 64 6.37 9.28 11.91
N ARG A 65 7.11 10.19 11.27
CA ARG A 65 8.11 11.04 11.94
C ARG A 65 7.50 11.85 13.07
N ALA A 66 6.34 12.46 12.83
CA ALA A 66 5.64 13.24 13.85
C ALA A 66 5.18 12.36 15.02
N ARG A 67 4.59 11.19 14.75
CA ARG A 67 4.04 10.29 15.77
C ARG A 67 5.08 9.51 16.57
N LEU A 68 6.27 9.32 15.99
CA LEU A 68 7.39 8.59 16.64
C LEU A 68 8.41 9.53 17.27
N ALA A 69 8.19 10.85 17.22
CA ALA A 69 9.09 11.82 17.82
C ALA A 69 9.30 11.53 19.32
N GLY A 70 10.56 11.49 19.76
CA GLY A 70 10.94 11.19 21.14
C GLY A 70 10.93 9.71 21.54
N LEU A 71 10.54 8.82 20.63
CA LEU A 71 10.63 7.37 20.83
C LEU A 71 11.93 6.81 20.18
N PRO A 72 12.41 5.63 20.60
CA PRO A 72 13.59 4.99 20.04
C PRO A 72 13.30 4.41 18.65
N ALA A 73 12.98 5.28 17.70
CA ALA A 73 12.57 4.94 16.33
C ALA A 73 13.24 5.84 15.30
N THR A 74 13.61 5.24 14.15
CA THR A 74 14.12 5.93 12.97
C THR A 74 13.18 5.68 11.80
N VAL A 75 12.73 6.75 11.13
CA VAL A 75 11.84 6.65 9.96
C VAL A 75 12.60 6.94 8.68
N VAL A 76 12.60 6.00 7.76
CA VAL A 76 13.28 6.08 6.46
C VAL A 76 12.27 6.00 5.33
N GLN A 77 12.35 6.95 4.39
CA GLN A 77 11.53 6.92 3.18
C GLN A 77 12.18 6.00 2.14
N ILE A 78 11.67 4.77 2.07
CA ILE A 78 12.18 3.76 1.15
C ILE A 78 11.13 2.65 0.96
N ASN A 79 11.13 2.01 -0.19
CA ASN A 79 10.33 0.79 -0.36
C ASN A 79 10.97 -0.35 0.45
N PHE A 80 10.16 -1.10 1.19
CA PHE A 80 10.63 -2.22 2.05
C PHE A 80 11.42 -3.29 1.30
N ARG A 81 11.26 -3.42 -0.03
CA ARG A 81 12.12 -4.29 -0.86
C ARG A 81 13.62 -3.99 -0.71
N TYR A 82 13.95 -2.78 -0.27
CA TYR A 82 15.31 -2.32 -0.01
C TYR A 82 15.62 -2.22 1.49
N ALA A 83 14.86 -2.93 2.34
CA ALA A 83 15.04 -2.89 3.79
C ALA A 83 16.46 -3.24 4.23
N GLY A 84 17.11 -4.21 3.55
CA GLY A 84 18.52 -4.55 3.81
C GLY A 84 19.46 -3.35 3.65
N GLN A 85 19.30 -2.58 2.58
CA GLN A 85 20.11 -1.38 2.34
C GLN A 85 19.84 -0.29 3.40
N ALA A 86 18.58 -0.12 3.81
CA ALA A 86 18.23 0.83 4.86
C ALA A 86 18.86 0.43 6.20
N LEU A 87 18.82 -0.85 6.58
CA LEU A 87 19.43 -1.37 7.81
C LEU A 87 20.96 -1.23 7.76
N GLU A 88 21.60 -1.59 6.65
CA GLU A 88 23.03 -1.46 6.45
C GLU A 88 23.49 0.00 6.61
N SER A 89 22.77 0.96 6.02
CA SER A 89 23.07 2.40 6.13
C SER A 89 23.00 2.92 7.57
N LEU A 90 22.24 2.25 8.43
CA LEU A 90 22.10 2.55 9.86
C LEU A 90 23.05 1.72 10.74
N GLY A 91 23.95 0.94 10.15
CA GLY A 91 24.88 0.06 10.87
C GLY A 91 24.18 -1.09 11.62
N ILE A 92 23.05 -1.57 11.08
CA ILE A 92 22.26 -2.65 11.68
C ILE A 92 22.48 -3.94 10.89
N GLU A 93 23.16 -4.89 11.50
CA GLU A 93 23.45 -6.20 10.88
C GLU A 93 22.35 -7.24 11.14
N LYS A 94 21.63 -7.12 12.26
CA LYS A 94 20.62 -8.09 12.69
C LYS A 94 19.42 -7.39 13.31
N ILE A 95 18.25 -7.97 13.11
CA ILE A 95 17.00 -7.55 13.74
C ILE A 95 16.40 -8.73 14.53
N ASN A 96 15.64 -8.42 15.58
CA ASN A 96 14.94 -9.40 16.41
C ASN A 96 13.58 -9.79 15.81
N GLY A 97 12.98 -8.88 15.03
CA GLY A 97 11.70 -9.13 14.38
C GLY A 97 11.38 -8.09 13.33
N ALA A 98 10.49 -8.45 12.42
CA ALA A 98 9.98 -7.56 11.39
C ALA A 98 8.45 -7.67 11.29
N LEU A 99 7.81 -6.55 10.96
CA LEU A 99 6.38 -6.45 10.67
C LEU A 99 6.18 -5.90 9.27
N LEU A 100 5.25 -6.50 8.54
CA LEU A 100 4.78 -6.03 7.22
C LEU A 100 3.24 -6.11 7.22
N ASP A 101 2.57 -4.95 7.18
CA ASP A 101 1.13 -4.83 6.95
C ASP A 101 0.91 -4.46 5.48
N LEU A 102 0.85 -5.50 4.63
CA LEU A 102 0.86 -5.33 3.17
C LEU A 102 -0.49 -4.88 2.65
N GLY A 103 -0.47 -3.93 1.74
CA GLY A 103 -1.65 -3.40 1.05
C GLY A 103 -1.63 -1.87 0.96
N VAL A 104 -2.79 -1.31 0.63
CA VAL A 104 -3.00 0.13 0.58
C VAL A 104 -3.40 0.66 1.96
N SER A 105 -2.98 1.87 2.31
CA SER A 105 -3.40 2.51 3.55
C SER A 105 -4.81 3.11 3.42
N SER A 106 -5.51 3.26 4.55
CA SER A 106 -6.80 3.97 4.57
C SER A 106 -6.67 5.40 4.02
N HIS A 107 -5.57 6.09 4.30
CA HIS A 107 -5.29 7.42 3.77
C HIS A 107 -5.22 7.42 2.23
N GLN A 108 -4.57 6.43 1.63
CA GLN A 108 -4.51 6.29 0.17
C GLN A 108 -5.87 6.01 -0.47
N LEU A 109 -6.75 5.28 0.22
CA LEU A 109 -8.12 5.01 -0.24
C LEU A 109 -9.06 6.20 -0.07
N ASP A 110 -8.87 6.99 1.00
CA ASP A 110 -9.75 8.12 1.36
C ASP A 110 -9.41 9.38 0.56
N ASP A 111 -8.15 9.55 0.16
CA ASP A 111 -7.74 10.65 -0.72
C ASP A 111 -7.97 10.29 -2.19
N ALA A 112 -9.07 10.81 -2.74
CA ALA A 112 -9.45 10.56 -4.12
C ALA A 112 -8.33 10.94 -5.13
N ALA A 113 -7.55 11.99 -4.85
CA ALA A 113 -6.47 12.45 -5.73
C ALA A 113 -5.33 11.42 -5.89
N ARG A 114 -5.23 10.44 -4.98
CA ARG A 114 -4.26 9.36 -5.05
C ARG A 114 -4.64 8.25 -6.04
N GLY A 115 -5.89 8.21 -6.51
CA GLY A 115 -6.35 7.27 -7.56
C GLY A 115 -6.51 5.82 -7.14
N PHE A 116 -6.48 5.49 -5.83
CA PHE A 116 -6.65 4.11 -5.34
C PHE A 116 -8.12 3.69 -5.16
N SER A 117 -9.06 4.61 -5.37
CA SER A 117 -10.48 4.35 -5.23
C SER A 117 -11.25 4.92 -6.42
N TYR A 118 -12.30 4.22 -6.84
CA TYR A 118 -13.26 4.69 -7.86
C TYR A 118 -14.59 5.15 -7.24
N ARG A 119 -14.63 5.37 -5.92
CA ARG A 119 -15.81 5.93 -5.23
C ARG A 119 -16.10 7.37 -5.68
N ALA A 120 -15.08 8.07 -6.11
CA ALA A 120 -15.16 9.38 -6.74
C ALA A 120 -14.31 9.39 -8.00
N ASP A 121 -14.71 10.16 -9.02
CA ASP A 121 -13.89 10.34 -10.21
C ASP A 121 -12.65 11.19 -9.88
N ALA A 122 -11.48 10.67 -10.18
CA ALA A 122 -10.22 11.28 -9.81
C ALA A 122 -9.10 10.87 -10.79
N PRO A 123 -7.96 11.57 -10.81
CA PRO A 123 -6.82 11.17 -11.63
C PRO A 123 -6.41 9.72 -11.38
N LEU A 124 -6.14 8.97 -12.44
CA LEU A 124 -5.70 7.59 -12.40
C LEU A 124 -4.20 7.50 -12.10
N ASP A 125 -3.83 7.83 -10.85
CA ASP A 125 -2.44 7.88 -10.40
C ASP A 125 -1.93 6.54 -9.85
N MET A 126 -2.40 6.11 -8.68
CA MET A 126 -2.07 4.85 -7.98
C MET A 126 -0.59 4.70 -7.56
N ARG A 127 0.20 5.76 -7.54
CA ARG A 127 1.61 5.71 -7.09
C ARG A 127 1.70 5.87 -5.58
N MET A 128 2.04 4.80 -4.86
CA MET A 128 2.28 4.89 -3.42
C MET A 128 3.43 5.85 -3.09
N SER A 129 4.52 5.79 -3.87
CA SER A 129 5.70 6.66 -3.67
C SER A 129 5.52 8.08 -4.20
N GLN A 130 4.43 8.37 -4.92
CA GLN A 130 4.18 9.61 -5.68
C GLN A 130 5.27 9.90 -6.74
N GLN A 131 6.05 8.89 -7.13
CA GLN A 131 7.12 9.00 -8.11
C GLN A 131 7.01 7.89 -9.16
N GLY A 132 7.57 8.14 -10.35
CA GLY A 132 7.59 7.18 -11.45
C GLY A 132 6.29 7.18 -12.25
N GLU A 133 6.03 6.08 -12.94
CA GLU A 133 4.92 5.88 -13.85
C GLU A 133 3.59 5.77 -13.08
N THR A 134 2.55 6.43 -13.59
CA THR A 134 1.19 6.36 -13.06
C THR A 134 0.43 5.16 -13.62
N ALA A 135 -0.71 4.83 -12.99
CA ALA A 135 -1.62 3.84 -13.59
C ALA A 135 -2.18 4.33 -14.94
N ALA A 136 -2.39 5.65 -15.11
CA ALA A 136 -2.77 6.22 -16.40
C ALA A 136 -1.68 5.99 -17.46
N ASP A 137 -0.41 6.22 -17.15
CA ASP A 137 0.69 5.93 -18.07
C ASP A 137 0.68 4.46 -18.46
N LEU A 138 0.57 3.55 -17.50
CA LEU A 138 0.55 2.11 -17.75
C LEU A 138 -0.58 1.70 -18.70
N VAL A 139 -1.82 2.08 -18.44
CA VAL A 139 -2.96 1.65 -19.26
C VAL A 139 -2.95 2.29 -20.65
N ASN A 140 -2.34 3.47 -20.81
CA ASN A 140 -2.24 4.15 -22.09
C ASN A 140 -1.04 3.71 -22.94
N THR A 141 0.00 3.08 -22.36
CA THR A 141 1.24 2.75 -23.08
C THR A 141 1.55 1.26 -23.16
N ALA A 142 1.22 0.48 -22.13
CA ALA A 142 1.56 -0.94 -22.06
C ALA A 142 0.86 -1.77 -23.16
N SER A 143 1.48 -2.89 -23.55
CA SER A 143 0.87 -3.81 -24.51
C SER A 143 -0.34 -4.53 -23.88
N ARG A 144 -1.24 -5.06 -24.73
CA ARG A 144 -2.37 -5.88 -24.27
C ARG A 144 -1.90 -7.08 -23.45
N GLU A 145 -0.82 -7.70 -23.90
CA GLU A 145 -0.20 -8.86 -23.23
C GLU A 145 0.28 -8.48 -21.82
N GLU A 146 0.91 -7.33 -21.68
CA GLU A 146 1.43 -6.85 -20.39
C GLU A 146 0.29 -6.47 -19.45
N ILE A 147 -0.70 -5.70 -19.90
CA ILE A 147 -1.89 -5.38 -19.08
C ILE A 147 -2.58 -6.67 -18.64
N SER A 148 -2.79 -7.62 -19.56
CA SER A 148 -3.41 -8.91 -19.24
C SER A 148 -2.59 -9.70 -18.22
N ARG A 149 -1.26 -9.72 -18.35
CA ARG A 149 -0.37 -10.38 -17.41
C ARG A 149 -0.49 -9.77 -16.00
N ILE A 150 -0.48 -8.44 -15.91
CA ILE A 150 -0.60 -7.73 -14.63
C ILE A 150 -1.94 -8.06 -13.96
N LEU A 151 -3.05 -7.98 -14.70
CA LEU A 151 -4.38 -8.27 -14.17
C LEU A 151 -4.53 -9.73 -13.73
N ARG A 152 -3.94 -10.67 -14.46
CA ARG A 152 -4.00 -12.09 -14.14
C ARG A 152 -3.05 -12.46 -12.99
N ASP A 153 -1.78 -12.06 -13.07
CA ASP A 153 -0.73 -12.56 -12.16
C ASP A 153 -0.76 -11.85 -10.81
N TYR A 154 -1.21 -10.60 -10.75
CA TYR A 154 -1.31 -9.82 -9.51
C TYR A 154 -2.74 -9.56 -9.05
N GLY A 155 -3.70 -9.50 -9.99
CA GLY A 155 -5.10 -9.25 -9.68
C GLY A 155 -5.96 -10.51 -9.64
N GLU A 156 -5.40 -11.68 -10.01
CA GLU A 156 -6.14 -12.96 -10.13
C GLU A 156 -7.41 -12.84 -10.98
N GLU A 157 -7.41 -11.90 -11.94
CA GLU A 157 -8.59 -11.55 -12.73
C GLU A 157 -8.81 -12.56 -13.87
N PRO A 158 -9.89 -13.34 -13.87
CA PRO A 158 -10.15 -14.37 -14.90
C PRO A 158 -10.43 -13.76 -16.29
N TYR A 159 -10.94 -12.52 -16.36
CA TYR A 159 -11.23 -11.82 -17.61
C TYR A 159 -10.09 -10.90 -18.06
N ALA A 160 -8.88 -11.09 -17.51
CA ALA A 160 -7.72 -10.24 -17.77
C ALA A 160 -7.46 -9.94 -19.25
N TRP A 161 -7.61 -10.94 -20.14
CA TRP A 161 -7.38 -10.76 -21.56
C TRP A 161 -8.45 -9.90 -22.25
N GLN A 162 -9.71 -10.07 -21.87
CA GLN A 162 -10.83 -9.30 -22.38
C GLN A 162 -10.75 -7.85 -21.88
N ILE A 163 -10.48 -7.65 -20.59
CA ILE A 163 -10.30 -6.32 -20.00
C ILE A 163 -9.14 -5.58 -20.68
N ALA A 164 -7.99 -6.22 -20.83
CA ALA A 164 -6.84 -5.66 -21.52
C ALA A 164 -7.17 -5.25 -22.97
N GLY A 165 -7.99 -6.06 -23.67
CA GLY A 165 -8.46 -5.74 -25.01
C GLY A 165 -9.30 -4.46 -25.04
N HIS A 166 -10.27 -4.33 -24.14
CA HIS A 166 -11.13 -3.14 -24.04
C HIS A 166 -10.34 -1.88 -23.63
N ILE A 167 -9.33 -2.01 -22.77
CA ILE A 167 -8.43 -0.89 -22.43
C ILE A 167 -7.67 -0.41 -23.66
N VAL A 168 -7.06 -1.32 -24.42
CA VAL A 168 -6.30 -0.97 -25.63
C VAL A 168 -7.21 -0.34 -26.69
N GLU A 169 -8.41 -0.86 -26.90
CA GLU A 169 -9.38 -0.31 -27.83
C GLU A 169 -9.88 1.08 -27.39
N ALA A 170 -10.19 1.27 -26.12
CA ALA A 170 -10.69 2.54 -25.60
C ALA A 170 -9.65 3.67 -25.74
N ARG A 171 -8.37 3.41 -25.44
CA ARG A 171 -7.32 4.43 -25.54
C ARG A 171 -7.00 4.87 -26.96
N GLU A 172 -7.37 4.09 -27.99
CA GLU A 172 -7.26 4.51 -29.39
C GLU A 172 -8.21 5.67 -29.71
N THR A 173 -9.30 5.81 -28.96
CA THR A 173 -10.27 6.88 -29.13
C THR A 173 -9.92 8.12 -28.32
N ALA A 174 -9.56 7.94 -27.05
CA ALA A 174 -9.12 8.99 -26.13
C ALA A 174 -8.29 8.40 -25.00
N PRO A 175 -7.30 9.14 -24.45
CA PRO A 175 -6.54 8.70 -23.27
C PRO A 175 -7.45 8.39 -22.09
N ILE A 176 -7.08 7.36 -21.32
CA ILE A 176 -7.75 6.98 -20.08
C ILE A 176 -7.06 7.73 -18.94
N GLU A 177 -7.75 8.71 -18.35
CA GLU A 177 -7.14 9.66 -17.41
C GLU A 177 -7.69 9.52 -16.00
N THR A 178 -8.91 8.95 -15.83
CA THR A 178 -9.58 8.94 -14.54
C THR A 178 -9.97 7.54 -14.07
N THR A 179 -10.17 7.43 -12.76
CA THR A 179 -10.55 6.18 -12.10
C THR A 179 -11.88 5.64 -12.58
N LEU A 180 -12.90 6.49 -12.79
CA LEU A 180 -14.21 6.05 -13.29
C LEU A 180 -14.15 5.65 -14.76
N GLN A 181 -13.37 6.33 -15.62
CA GLN A 181 -13.18 5.91 -17.00
C GLN A 181 -12.64 4.48 -17.06
N LEU A 182 -11.60 4.16 -16.29
CA LEU A 182 -11.07 2.82 -16.23
C LEU A 182 -12.08 1.81 -15.68
N ALA A 183 -12.79 2.15 -14.60
CA ALA A 183 -13.80 1.29 -14.00
C ALA A 183 -14.92 0.95 -15.00
N ASP A 184 -15.39 1.90 -15.80
CA ASP A 184 -16.41 1.71 -16.81
C ASP A 184 -15.92 0.79 -17.94
N ILE A 185 -14.67 0.96 -18.39
CA ILE A 185 -14.03 0.10 -19.40
C ILE A 185 -13.97 -1.34 -18.87
N VAL A 186 -13.49 -1.54 -17.65
CA VAL A 186 -13.41 -2.86 -17.01
C VAL A 186 -14.81 -3.49 -16.91
N ALA A 187 -15.80 -2.72 -16.45
CA ALA A 187 -17.18 -3.20 -16.36
C ALA A 187 -17.75 -3.61 -17.73
N SER A 188 -17.42 -2.88 -18.79
CA SER A 188 -17.88 -3.19 -20.16
C SER A 188 -17.30 -4.49 -20.70
N ALA A 189 -16.10 -4.87 -20.26
CA ALA A 189 -15.42 -6.09 -20.69
C ALA A 189 -15.95 -7.37 -20.05
N MET A 190 -16.73 -7.25 -18.96
CA MET A 190 -17.24 -8.40 -18.20
C MET A 190 -18.64 -8.83 -18.65
N PRO A 191 -18.98 -10.15 -18.58
CA PRO A 191 -20.34 -10.63 -18.76
C PRO A 191 -21.33 -9.97 -17.78
N PRO A 192 -22.61 -9.74 -18.18
CA PRO A 192 -23.59 -9.05 -17.33
C PRO A 192 -23.83 -9.73 -15.97
N GLU A 193 -23.72 -11.06 -15.92
CA GLU A 193 -23.87 -11.83 -14.67
C GLU A 193 -22.71 -11.58 -13.70
N GLU A 194 -21.49 -11.47 -14.22
CA GLU A 194 -20.30 -11.21 -13.43
C GLU A 194 -20.23 -9.75 -12.98
N ARG A 195 -20.72 -8.80 -13.78
CA ARG A 195 -20.85 -7.39 -13.34
C ARG A 195 -21.64 -7.25 -12.06
N ARG A 196 -22.70 -8.06 -11.88
CA ARG A 196 -23.53 -8.05 -10.65
C ARG A 196 -22.82 -8.67 -9.45
N LYS A 197 -21.98 -9.68 -9.67
CA LYS A 197 -21.16 -10.29 -8.62
C LYS A 197 -19.97 -9.41 -8.25
N ASN A 198 -19.35 -8.77 -9.23
CA ASN A 198 -18.19 -7.90 -9.03
C ASN A 198 -18.53 -6.57 -8.35
N CYS A 199 -19.80 -6.16 -8.35
CA CYS A 199 -20.25 -5.16 -7.39
C CYS A 199 -20.04 -5.63 -5.92
N LEU A 200 -19.83 -6.92 -5.70
CA LEU A 200 -19.50 -7.55 -4.42
C LEU A 200 -17.99 -7.90 -4.28
N LEU A 201 -17.21 -7.99 -5.36
CA LEU A 201 -15.75 -8.24 -5.29
C LEU A 201 -14.96 -7.04 -4.76
N TYR A 202 -15.54 -5.87 -4.80
CA TYR A 202 -15.01 -4.70 -4.11
C TYR A 202 -15.37 -4.65 -2.62
N THR A 203 -16.11 -5.62 -2.14
CA THR A 203 -16.29 -5.96 -0.75
C THR A 203 -15.59 -7.31 -0.49
N SER A 204 -14.31 -7.43 -0.82
CA SER A 204 -13.51 -8.49 -0.22
C SER A 204 -13.66 -8.33 1.28
N PRO A 205 -14.12 -9.38 2.02
CA PRO A 205 -14.20 -9.29 3.47
C PRO A 205 -12.79 -9.04 3.96
N SER A 206 -12.52 -7.75 4.20
CA SER A 206 -11.33 -7.33 4.89
C SER A 206 -11.41 -7.89 6.30
N PRO A 207 -10.32 -8.43 6.87
CA PRO A 207 -10.27 -8.69 8.31
C PRO A 207 -10.55 -7.44 9.16
N ARG A 208 -10.77 -6.29 8.53
CA ARG A 208 -11.10 -5.00 9.13
C ARG A 208 -12.61 -4.73 9.23
N ASP A 209 -13.44 -5.55 8.59
CA ASP A 209 -14.89 -5.55 8.71
C ASP A 209 -15.31 -6.66 9.68
#